data_6100438b65f7d6a9100168c96b7d8acd
#
_entry.id   6100438b65f7d6a9100168c96b7d8acd
#
_cell.length_a   1.000
_cell.length_b   1.000
_cell.length_c   1.000
_cell.angle_alpha   90.00
_cell.angle_beta   90.00
_cell.angle_gamma   90.00
#
_symmetry.space_group_name_H-M   'P 1'
#
loop_
_entity.id
_entity.type
_entity.pdbx_description
1 polymer ?
#
loop_
_entity_poly.entity_id
_entity_poly.type
_entity_poly.pdbx_seq_one_letter_code
_entity_poly.pdbx_strand_id
1 'polypeptide(L)'
;MDYGQLYFFLLLGLYHGINPGMGWLFSVSIAMQKESTSKIFISHIPIALGHLASLTVTIFIYYLISDYVSQKTTKIIFGLVLIAFGAYKLLKKGHFNWVKMNVTNFDLFIWSFLMASSHGAGLMLIPGFNYEGDHLIHHLEHFGFIALVFHTLAMLVV
;
A
#
# COMPACT_ATOMS: atom_id res chain seq x y z
N MET A 1 17.67 -9.95 -0.08
CA MET A 1 16.38 -10.16 -0.77
C MET A 1 16.65 -11.16 -1.89
N ASP A 2 15.93 -12.27 -1.92
CA ASP A 2 16.02 -13.22 -3.02
C ASP A 2 15.10 -12.80 -4.20
N TYR A 3 15.28 -13.44 -5.35
CA TYR A 3 14.46 -13.13 -6.54
C TYR A 3 12.97 -13.41 -6.30
N GLY A 4 12.62 -14.41 -5.49
CA GLY A 4 11.24 -14.74 -5.15
C GLY A 4 10.55 -13.62 -4.38
N GLN A 5 11.24 -13.04 -3.40
CA GLN A 5 10.74 -11.89 -2.64
C GLN A 5 10.55 -10.66 -3.54
N LEU A 6 11.51 -10.39 -4.43
CA LEU A 6 11.40 -9.26 -5.37
C LEU A 6 10.17 -9.42 -6.27
N TYR A 7 9.99 -10.60 -6.87
CA TYR A 7 8.81 -10.89 -7.70
C TYR A 7 7.51 -10.76 -6.91
N PHE A 8 7.49 -11.23 -5.66
CA PHE A 8 6.31 -11.08 -4.79
C PHE A 8 5.93 -9.61 -4.60
N PHE A 9 6.88 -8.73 -4.26
CA PHE A 9 6.61 -7.31 -4.07
C PHE A 9 6.22 -6.59 -5.37
N LEU A 10 6.82 -6.94 -6.49
CA LEU A 10 6.46 -6.40 -7.80
C LEU A 10 5.05 -6.81 -8.19
N LEU A 11 4.69 -8.09 -8.10
CA LEU A 11 3.36 -8.60 -8.44
C LEU A 11 2.29 -7.99 -7.54
N LEU A 12 2.58 -7.84 -6.25
CA LEU A 12 1.68 -7.19 -5.30
C LEU A 12 1.50 -5.70 -5.63
N GLY A 13 2.56 -5.01 -6.06
CA GLY A 13 2.50 -3.62 -6.53
C GLY A 13 1.63 -3.49 -7.78
N LEU A 14 1.82 -4.34 -8.78
CA LEU A 14 0.98 -4.38 -9.99
C LEU A 14 -0.49 -4.65 -9.63
N TYR A 15 -0.76 -5.61 -8.75
CA TYR A 15 -2.10 -5.89 -8.26
C TYR A 15 -2.76 -4.65 -7.63
N HIS A 16 -2.02 -3.90 -6.81
CA HIS A 16 -2.51 -2.65 -6.24
C HIS A 16 -2.74 -1.57 -7.30
N GLY A 17 -1.85 -1.44 -8.29
CA GLY A 17 -1.96 -0.47 -9.37
C GLY A 17 -3.20 -0.67 -10.24
N ILE A 18 -3.54 -1.91 -10.55
CA ILE A 18 -4.76 -2.26 -11.33
C ILE A 18 -6.04 -1.85 -10.58
N ASN A 19 -6.01 -1.84 -9.24
CA ASN A 19 -7.18 -1.56 -8.44
C ASN A 19 -7.61 -0.08 -8.57
N PRO A 20 -8.79 0.21 -9.13
CA PRO A 20 -9.26 1.59 -9.34
C PRO A 20 -9.43 2.38 -8.04
N GLY A 21 -9.65 1.70 -6.91
CA GLY A 21 -9.71 2.32 -5.58
C GLY A 21 -8.40 2.94 -5.12
N MET A 22 -7.26 2.59 -5.74
CA MET A 22 -5.95 3.12 -5.36
C MET A 22 -5.68 4.54 -5.87
N GLY A 23 -6.55 5.10 -6.70
CA GLY A 23 -6.56 6.54 -7.00
C GLY A 23 -6.29 6.93 -8.44
N TRP A 24 -5.88 6.02 -9.34
CA TRP A 24 -5.59 6.38 -10.73
C TRP A 24 -6.84 6.91 -11.48
N LEU A 25 -8.05 6.44 -11.14
CA LEU A 25 -9.28 7.00 -11.72
C LEU A 25 -9.47 8.49 -11.40
N PHE A 26 -9.02 8.95 -10.22
CA PHE A 26 -9.03 10.39 -9.92
C PHE A 26 -8.05 11.15 -10.78
N SER A 27 -6.86 10.58 -11.06
CA SER A 27 -5.88 11.19 -11.95
C SER A 27 -6.45 11.39 -13.35
N VAL A 28 -7.13 10.37 -13.90
CA VAL A 28 -7.82 10.45 -15.19
C VAL A 28 -8.94 11.49 -15.14
N SER A 29 -9.79 11.46 -14.11
CA SER A 29 -10.89 12.42 -13.94
C SER A 29 -10.40 13.86 -13.88
N ILE A 30 -9.31 14.15 -13.14
CA ILE A 30 -8.70 15.47 -13.05
C ILE A 30 -8.13 15.92 -14.40
N ALA A 31 -7.48 15.00 -15.11
CA ALA A 31 -6.92 15.31 -16.44
C ALA A 31 -8.02 15.65 -17.44
N MET A 32 -9.14 14.92 -17.42
CA MET A 32 -10.32 15.21 -18.27
C MET A 32 -10.95 16.55 -17.92
N GLN A 33 -11.13 16.86 -16.63
CA GLN A 33 -11.73 18.14 -16.19
C GLN A 33 -10.85 19.35 -16.53
N LYS A 34 -9.52 19.16 -16.55
CA LYS A 34 -8.54 20.23 -16.82
C LYS A 34 -7.99 20.21 -18.26
N GLU A 35 -8.51 19.33 -19.10
CA GLU A 35 -8.10 19.15 -20.50
C GLU A 35 -6.57 19.04 -20.66
N SER A 36 -5.91 18.35 -19.72
CA SER A 36 -4.46 18.28 -19.66
C SER A 36 -3.96 16.90 -19.23
N THR A 37 -3.35 16.17 -20.16
CA THR A 37 -2.76 14.84 -19.90
C THR A 37 -1.61 14.87 -18.89
N SER A 38 -0.87 15.98 -18.79
CA SER A 38 0.20 16.15 -17.79
C SER A 38 -0.33 16.07 -16.36
N LYS A 39 -1.62 16.37 -16.14
CA LYS A 39 -2.25 16.25 -14.82
C LYS A 39 -2.36 14.82 -14.34
N ILE A 40 -2.38 13.83 -15.23
CA ILE A 40 -2.33 12.41 -14.84
C ILE A 40 -1.05 12.17 -14.05
N PHE A 41 0.12 12.49 -14.62
CA PHE A 41 1.42 12.25 -13.99
C PHE A 41 1.60 13.06 -12.70
N ILE A 42 1.19 14.32 -12.68
CA ILE A 42 1.29 15.17 -11.48
C ILE A 42 0.43 14.60 -10.34
N SER A 43 -0.76 14.09 -10.65
CA SER A 43 -1.67 13.51 -9.65
C SER A 43 -1.18 12.17 -9.10
N HIS A 44 -0.33 11.44 -9.83
CA HIS A 44 0.26 10.19 -9.33
C HIS A 44 1.25 10.43 -8.18
N ILE A 45 1.88 11.61 -8.11
CA ILE A 45 2.83 11.93 -7.04
C ILE A 45 2.16 11.87 -5.65
N PRO A 46 1.09 12.63 -5.37
CA PRO A 46 0.43 12.56 -4.06
C PRO A 46 -0.19 11.17 -3.79
N ILE A 47 -0.66 10.46 -4.82
CA ILE A 47 -1.17 9.10 -4.68
C ILE A 47 -0.05 8.16 -4.23
N ALA A 48 1.11 8.20 -4.88
CA ALA A 48 2.28 7.40 -4.51
C ALA A 48 2.77 7.72 -3.10
N LEU A 49 2.83 9.00 -2.73
CA LEU A 49 3.25 9.43 -1.39
C LEU A 49 2.27 8.97 -0.31
N GLY A 50 0.96 9.05 -0.55
CA GLY A 50 -0.06 8.57 0.38
C GLY A 50 0.02 7.06 0.58
N HIS A 51 0.20 6.31 -0.51
CA HIS A 51 0.39 4.86 -0.46
C HIS A 51 1.66 4.49 0.32
N LEU A 52 2.79 5.10 -0.03
CA LEU A 52 4.08 4.88 0.63
C LEU A 52 4.01 5.21 2.14
N ALA A 53 3.35 6.30 2.51
CA ALA A 53 3.15 6.67 3.90
C ALA A 53 2.36 5.59 4.67
N SER A 54 1.30 5.03 4.08
CA SER A 54 0.53 3.93 4.67
C SER A 54 1.38 2.67 4.89
N LEU A 55 2.18 2.29 3.89
CA LEU A 55 3.10 1.16 3.98
C LEU A 55 4.14 1.38 5.08
N THR A 56 4.74 2.58 5.12
CA THR A 56 5.76 2.96 6.11
C THR A 56 5.20 2.89 7.54
N VAL A 57 4.00 3.43 7.77
CA VAL A 57 3.34 3.35 9.08
C VAL A 57 3.10 1.91 9.49
N THR A 58 2.64 1.06 8.57
CA THR A 58 2.39 -0.35 8.88
C THR A 58 3.67 -1.11 9.22
N ILE A 59 4.75 -0.88 8.45
CA ILE A 59 6.06 -1.50 8.73
C ILE A 59 6.65 -0.99 10.03
N PHE A 60 6.48 0.29 10.33
CA PHE A 60 6.94 0.87 11.60
C PHE A 60 6.20 0.24 12.79
N ILE A 61 4.88 0.07 12.71
CA ILE A 61 4.10 -0.64 13.74
C ILE A 61 4.56 -2.10 13.86
N TYR A 62 4.80 -2.77 12.72
CA TYR A 62 5.34 -4.13 12.73
C TYR A 62 6.68 -4.20 13.44
N TYR A 63 7.58 -3.26 13.15
CA TYR A 63 8.88 -3.16 13.80
C TYR A 63 8.75 -3.02 15.33
N LEU A 64 7.89 -2.13 15.82
CA LEU A 64 7.68 -1.94 17.26
C LEU A 64 7.14 -3.19 17.99
N ILE A 65 6.41 -4.04 17.28
CA ILE A 65 5.80 -5.25 17.86
C ILE A 65 6.72 -6.46 17.73
N SER A 66 7.63 -6.46 16.77
CA SER A 66 8.47 -7.61 16.41
C SER A 66 9.33 -8.15 17.56
N ASP A 67 9.75 -7.28 18.48
CA ASP A 67 10.55 -7.66 19.65
C ASP A 67 9.73 -8.39 20.74
N TYR A 68 8.41 -8.18 20.74
CA TYR A 68 7.51 -8.73 21.77
C TYR A 68 6.77 -9.99 21.32
N VAL A 69 6.66 -10.18 20.00
CA VAL A 69 5.83 -11.24 19.41
C VAL A 69 6.63 -12.02 18.37
N SER A 70 6.60 -13.36 18.47
CA SER A 70 7.31 -14.19 17.49
C SER A 70 6.83 -13.92 16.06
N GLN A 71 7.74 -14.01 15.08
CA GLN A 71 7.44 -13.80 13.67
C GLN A 71 6.26 -14.66 13.17
N LYS A 72 6.21 -15.92 13.62
CA LYS A 72 5.10 -16.84 13.28
C LYS A 72 3.76 -16.32 13.80
N THR A 73 3.72 -15.88 15.05
CA THR A 73 2.51 -15.35 15.70
C THR A 73 2.06 -14.06 15.01
N THR A 74 3.01 -13.17 14.68
CA THR A 74 2.73 -11.91 13.98
C THR A 74 2.11 -12.17 12.60
N LYS A 75 2.69 -13.08 11.80
CA LYS A 75 2.13 -13.46 10.49
C LYS A 75 0.72 -14.03 10.60
N ILE A 76 0.44 -14.84 11.62
CA ILE A 76 -0.90 -15.39 11.87
C ILE A 76 -1.88 -14.28 12.25
N ILE A 77 -1.51 -13.40 13.19
CA ILE A 77 -2.37 -12.30 13.63
C ILE A 77 -2.71 -11.39 12.44
N PHE A 78 -1.71 -10.95 11.68
CA PHE A 78 -1.96 -10.09 10.52
C PHE A 78 -2.75 -10.80 9.42
N GLY A 79 -2.52 -12.07 9.18
CA GLY A 79 -3.32 -12.87 8.26
C GLY A 79 -4.79 -12.94 8.70
N LEU A 80 -5.06 -13.18 9.98
CA LEU A 80 -6.42 -13.18 10.52
C LEU A 80 -7.08 -11.81 10.43
N VAL A 81 -6.35 -10.73 10.72
CA VAL A 81 -6.85 -9.35 10.56
C VAL A 81 -7.22 -9.07 9.10
N LEU A 82 -6.39 -9.49 8.14
CA LEU A 82 -6.68 -9.34 6.70
C LEU A 82 -7.92 -10.13 6.29
N ILE A 83 -8.07 -11.37 6.75
CA ILE A 83 -9.24 -12.20 6.46
C ILE A 83 -10.51 -11.57 7.07
N ALA A 84 -10.45 -11.17 8.33
CA ALA A 84 -11.58 -10.52 9.00
C ALA A 84 -11.98 -9.21 8.31
N PHE A 85 -10.97 -8.41 7.92
CA PHE A 85 -11.20 -7.17 7.19
C PHE A 85 -11.78 -7.42 5.79
N GLY A 86 -11.25 -8.40 5.05
CA GLY A 86 -11.80 -8.81 3.75
C GLY A 86 -13.25 -9.27 3.86
N ALA A 87 -13.57 -10.11 4.85
CA ALA A 87 -14.93 -10.54 5.12
C ALA A 87 -15.85 -9.36 5.48
N TYR A 88 -15.39 -8.44 6.34
CA TYR A 88 -16.13 -7.21 6.65
C TYR A 88 -16.45 -6.39 5.40
N LYS A 89 -15.47 -6.20 4.50
CA LYS A 89 -15.66 -5.47 3.23
C LYS A 89 -16.64 -6.15 2.29
N LEU A 90 -16.62 -7.48 2.22
CA LEU A 90 -17.60 -8.25 1.40
C LEU A 90 -19.02 -8.14 1.94
N LEU A 91 -19.19 -8.10 3.26
CA LEU A 91 -20.49 -8.02 3.91
C LEU A 91 -21.05 -6.58 3.90
N LYS A 92 -20.20 -5.58 3.98
CA LYS A 92 -20.62 -4.17 4.01
C LYS A 92 -20.71 -3.59 2.61
N LYS A 93 -21.90 -3.57 2.04
CA LYS A 93 -22.24 -2.85 0.81
C LYS A 93 -22.34 -1.35 1.10
N GLY A 94 -21.22 -0.64 1.12
CA GLY A 94 -21.20 0.81 1.30
C GLY A 94 -20.16 1.45 0.40
N HIS A 95 -20.58 2.39 -0.46
CA HIS A 95 -19.66 3.24 -1.18
C HIS A 95 -19.31 4.46 -0.33
N PHE A 96 -18.01 4.76 -0.25
CA PHE A 96 -17.52 5.96 0.41
C PHE A 96 -17.78 7.17 -0.51
N ASN A 97 -18.82 7.95 -0.21
CA ASN A 97 -19.23 9.11 -1.03
C ASN A 97 -18.45 10.39 -0.64
N TRP A 98 -17.13 10.34 -0.62
CA TRP A 98 -16.30 11.50 -0.23
C TRP A 98 -15.71 12.27 -1.42
N VAL A 99 -16.22 12.07 -2.62
CA VAL A 99 -15.71 12.72 -3.83
C VAL A 99 -16.32 14.10 -3.98
N LYS A 100 -15.56 15.13 -3.60
CA LYS A 100 -15.84 16.52 -3.99
C LYS A 100 -15.49 16.71 -5.48
N MET A 101 -16.24 17.55 -6.20
CA MET A 101 -15.97 17.86 -7.61
C MET A 101 -14.58 18.53 -7.84
N ASN A 102 -14.01 19.18 -6.82
CA ASN A 102 -12.66 19.75 -6.85
C ASN A 102 -11.74 18.97 -5.90
N VAL A 103 -10.99 18.02 -6.44
CA VAL A 103 -10.01 17.22 -5.72
C VAL A 103 -8.66 17.94 -5.74
N THR A 104 -8.08 18.18 -4.56
CA THR A 104 -6.74 18.73 -4.40
C THR A 104 -5.68 17.64 -4.32
N ASN A 105 -4.39 18.01 -4.47
CA ASN A 105 -3.29 17.05 -4.27
C ASN A 105 -3.26 16.47 -2.85
N PHE A 106 -3.67 17.25 -1.85
CA PHE A 106 -3.79 16.78 -0.47
C PHE A 106 -4.92 15.76 -0.31
N ASP A 107 -6.07 15.98 -0.96
CA ASP A 107 -7.17 15.02 -0.96
C ASP A 107 -6.73 13.69 -1.59
N LEU A 108 -5.94 13.72 -2.68
CA LEU A 108 -5.38 12.52 -3.31
C LEU A 108 -4.44 11.76 -2.38
N PHE A 109 -3.56 12.49 -1.67
CA PHE A 109 -2.66 11.90 -0.68
C PHE A 109 -3.45 11.19 0.43
N ILE A 110 -4.41 11.90 1.06
CA ILE A 110 -5.24 11.33 2.13
C ILE A 110 -6.07 10.16 1.62
N TRP A 111 -6.67 10.28 0.43
CA TRP A 111 -7.43 9.18 -0.17
C TRP A 111 -6.56 7.94 -0.35
N SER A 112 -5.40 8.09 -0.98
CA SER A 112 -4.48 6.96 -1.23
C SER A 112 -3.98 6.35 0.08
N PHE A 113 -3.65 7.17 1.08
CA PHE A 113 -3.26 6.69 2.42
C PHE A 113 -4.37 5.86 3.06
N LEU A 114 -5.61 6.39 3.09
CA LEU A 114 -6.77 5.70 3.68
C LEU A 114 -7.13 4.43 2.92
N MET A 115 -7.08 4.47 1.60
CA MET A 115 -7.38 3.29 0.77
C MET A 115 -6.33 2.21 0.96
N ALA A 116 -5.04 2.54 0.93
CA ALA A 116 -3.95 1.60 1.17
C ALA A 116 -4.06 0.98 2.58
N SER A 117 -4.33 1.79 3.60
CA SER A 117 -4.55 1.33 4.97
C SER A 117 -5.79 0.42 5.05
N SER A 118 -6.89 0.82 4.38
CA SER A 118 -8.17 0.09 4.41
C SER A 118 -8.16 -1.22 3.64
N HIS A 119 -7.26 -1.41 2.68
CA HIS A 119 -7.06 -2.66 1.97
C HIS A 119 -5.97 -3.54 2.61
N GLY A 120 -5.32 -3.04 3.66
CA GLY A 120 -4.23 -3.75 4.32
C GLY A 120 -2.98 -3.90 3.45
N ALA A 121 -2.70 -2.93 2.56
CA ALA A 121 -1.56 -2.99 1.65
C ALA A 121 -0.24 -3.26 2.39
N GLY A 122 0.00 -2.55 3.49
CA GLY A 122 1.17 -2.78 4.33
C GLY A 122 1.19 -4.16 5.01
N LEU A 123 0.02 -4.66 5.44
CA LEU A 123 -0.09 -5.99 6.06
C LEU A 123 0.21 -7.11 5.06
N MET A 124 -0.11 -6.92 3.78
CA MET A 124 0.18 -7.88 2.71
C MET A 124 1.68 -7.99 2.41
N LEU A 125 2.49 -6.97 2.75
CA LEU A 125 3.95 -7.01 2.58
C LEU A 125 4.63 -7.89 3.64
N ILE A 126 4.07 -7.98 4.86
CA ILE A 126 4.69 -8.68 5.99
C ILE A 126 5.02 -10.15 5.71
N PRO A 127 4.15 -10.97 5.06
CA PRO A 127 4.50 -12.34 4.71
C PRO A 127 5.69 -12.47 3.76
N GLY A 128 5.95 -11.45 2.93
CA GLY A 128 7.10 -11.40 2.02
C GLY A 128 8.44 -11.19 2.73
N PHE A 129 8.42 -10.70 3.97
CA PHE A 129 9.61 -10.58 4.79
C PHE A 129 9.90 -11.91 5.52
N ASN A 130 10.75 -12.76 4.94
CA ASN A 130 11.21 -13.99 5.57
C ASN A 130 12.54 -13.73 6.31
N TYR A 131 12.52 -13.89 7.63
CA TYR A 131 13.72 -13.79 8.45
C TYR A 131 13.87 -15.05 9.30
N GLU A 132 15.04 -15.65 9.21
CA GLU A 132 15.55 -16.61 10.17
C GLU A 132 16.76 -15.94 10.85
N GLY A 133 16.60 -15.51 12.12
CA GLY A 133 17.68 -14.97 12.94
C GLY A 133 17.48 -13.56 13.53
N ASP A 134 18.40 -13.17 14.44
CA ASP A 134 18.35 -11.96 15.28
C ASP A 134 18.60 -10.61 14.54
N HIS A 135 18.68 -10.59 13.22
CA HIS A 135 19.05 -9.40 12.45
C HIS A 135 17.88 -8.72 11.72
N LEU A 136 16.67 -8.79 12.29
CA LEU A 136 15.46 -8.17 11.70
C LEU A 136 15.69 -6.67 11.36
N ILE A 137 16.40 -5.94 12.22
CA ILE A 137 16.60 -4.50 12.11
C ILE A 137 17.38 -4.14 10.84
N HIS A 138 18.54 -4.75 10.61
CA HIS A 138 19.38 -4.47 9.43
C HIS A 138 18.69 -4.85 8.11
N HIS A 139 17.89 -5.91 8.12
CA HIS A 139 17.15 -6.32 6.94
C HIS A 139 15.96 -5.42 6.64
N LEU A 140 15.22 -4.93 7.64
CA LEU A 140 14.12 -3.98 7.43
C LEU A 140 14.63 -2.62 6.95
N GLU A 141 15.77 -2.13 7.45
CA GLU A 141 16.32 -0.84 7.03
C GLU A 141 16.72 -0.83 5.56
N HIS A 142 17.44 -1.85 5.07
CA HIS A 142 17.90 -1.90 3.68
C HIS A 142 16.89 -2.55 2.73
N PHE A 143 16.36 -3.73 3.07
CA PHE A 143 15.49 -4.49 2.19
C PHE A 143 14.04 -4.05 2.27
N GLY A 144 13.56 -3.58 3.43
CA GLY A 144 12.23 -3.04 3.60
C GLY A 144 12.03 -1.81 2.73
N PHE A 145 12.99 -0.87 2.72
CA PHE A 145 12.94 0.32 1.88
C PHE A 145 12.96 -0.02 0.38
N ILE A 146 13.84 -0.92 -0.04
CA ILE A 146 13.91 -1.38 -1.43
C ILE A 146 12.59 -2.03 -1.85
N ALA A 147 12.03 -2.92 -1.02
CA ALA A 147 10.75 -3.56 -1.28
C ALA A 147 9.60 -2.55 -1.42
N LEU A 148 9.55 -1.54 -0.54
CA LEU A 148 8.57 -0.45 -0.62
C LEU A 148 8.68 0.34 -1.92
N VAL A 149 9.91 0.69 -2.32
CA VAL A 149 10.16 1.45 -3.55
C VAL A 149 9.73 0.62 -4.77
N PHE A 150 10.17 -0.63 -4.88
CA PHE A 150 9.80 -1.50 -6.00
C PHE A 150 8.29 -1.75 -6.06
N HIS A 151 7.66 -2.01 -4.93
CA HIS A 151 6.21 -2.18 -4.83
C HIS A 151 5.46 -0.92 -5.31
N THR A 152 5.86 0.26 -4.81
CA THR A 152 5.22 1.53 -5.17
C THR A 152 5.47 1.90 -6.63
N LEU A 153 6.68 1.66 -7.15
CA LEU A 153 6.97 1.87 -8.58
C LEU A 153 6.14 0.93 -9.46
N ALA A 154 6.05 -0.35 -9.10
CA ALA A 154 5.21 -1.31 -9.82
C ALA A 154 3.73 -0.88 -9.83
N MET A 155 3.23 -0.34 -8.72
CA MET A 155 1.88 0.21 -8.62
C MET A 155 1.67 1.39 -9.59
N LEU A 156 2.68 2.23 -9.80
CA LEU A 156 2.57 3.42 -10.65
C LEU A 156 2.66 3.13 -12.15
N VAL A 157 3.20 1.97 -12.54
CA VAL A 157 3.38 1.59 -13.96
C VAL A 157 2.07 1.13 -14.60
N VAL A 158 1.11 0.72 -13.78
CA VAL A 158 -0.22 0.24 -14.23
C VAL A 158 -1.26 1.34 -14.13
#